data_a8da5e98ce12bafab03d5da4b0020f74
#
_entry.id   a8da5e98ce12bafab03d5da4b0020f74
#
_cell.length_a   1.000
_cell.length_b   1.000
_cell.length_c   1.000
_cell.angle_alpha   90.00
_cell.angle_beta   90.00
_cell.angle_gamma   90.00
#
_symmetry.space_group_name_H-M   'P 1'
#
loop_
_entity.id
_entity.type
_entity.pdbx_description
1 polymer ?
#
loop_
_entity_poly.entity_id
_entity_poly.type
_entity_poly.pdbx_seq_one_letter_code
_entity_poly.pdbx_strand_id
1 'polypeptide(L)'
;AKMVCLDLDHPEIIDFVNWKVEEEKKVAALIAAGYPSDYEGEAYRTVSGQNSNNSVRVPNNFFKTLDENGDWELKARSDGRTMKTVKAQALWDQINYAAWRCADPGTQYDTTINEWHTCPEGGPIRASNPCSEYMFLDNTACNLASVNLRRFFDEQNNLFDVKGFEYTCRLWTVVLEISVLMAQFPSKEVAQLSYDYRTLGLGYANLGSMLMVSGIAYDSDEARAIAGSITAIMTGVSYTTSAEMAAFLGSFDKYQLNKEHMLRVMRNHRAAAYDAMDAYEGLEIKPQGIDAKYCPDYLLKAATKAWDSAVQLGEKYGYRNAQTTVIAPTGTIGLVMDCDTTGVEPDFALVKFKKLSGGGYFKIINQSVPQALRNLKYSEAELEEIVNYAKGHATLKGAPHINEISLGEKGFLPA
;
A
#
# COMPACT_ATOMS: atom_id res chain seq x y z
N ALA A 1 -3.71 7.53 -14.81
CA ALA A 1 -4.34 6.34 -14.24
C ALA A 1 -5.73 6.68 -13.72
N LYS A 2 -6.64 5.72 -13.77
CA LYS A 2 -8.02 5.85 -13.26
C LYS A 2 -8.29 4.67 -12.35
N MET A 3 -9.06 4.89 -11.27
CA MET A 3 -9.71 3.82 -10.51
C MET A 3 -11.16 3.74 -10.94
N VAL A 4 -11.63 2.53 -11.19
CA VAL A 4 -13.04 2.23 -11.41
C VAL A 4 -13.47 1.21 -10.36
N CYS A 5 -14.36 1.61 -9.46
CA CYS A 5 -14.93 0.72 -8.45
C CYS A 5 -16.36 0.35 -8.84
N LEU A 6 -16.73 -0.92 -8.69
CA LEU A 6 -18.08 -1.39 -8.90
C LEU A 6 -18.55 -2.20 -7.69
N ASP A 7 -19.79 -1.93 -7.25
CA ASP A 7 -20.39 -2.69 -6.15
C ASP A 7 -20.65 -4.13 -6.60
N LEU A 8 -20.41 -5.09 -5.71
CA LEU A 8 -20.49 -6.52 -6.03
C LEU A 8 -21.91 -6.99 -6.42
N ASP A 9 -22.94 -6.23 -6.02
CA ASP A 9 -24.32 -6.49 -6.38
C ASP A 9 -24.79 -5.76 -7.65
N HIS A 10 -23.86 -5.18 -8.43
CA HIS A 10 -24.17 -4.53 -9.70
C HIS A 10 -24.59 -5.55 -10.77
N PRO A 11 -25.62 -5.27 -11.60
CA PRO A 11 -26.08 -6.22 -12.63
C PRO A 11 -25.00 -6.65 -13.61
N GLU A 12 -24.05 -5.77 -13.93
CA GLU A 12 -22.96 -6.02 -14.90
C GLU A 12 -21.64 -6.44 -14.23
N ILE A 13 -21.68 -6.87 -12.97
CA ILE A 13 -20.46 -7.21 -12.22
C ILE A 13 -19.63 -8.30 -12.90
N ILE A 14 -20.27 -9.28 -13.52
CA ILE A 14 -19.60 -10.39 -14.19
C ILE A 14 -18.79 -9.88 -15.40
N ASP A 15 -19.37 -9.01 -16.19
CA ASP A 15 -18.70 -8.41 -17.36
C ASP A 15 -17.54 -7.52 -16.91
N PHE A 16 -17.74 -6.75 -15.83
CA PHE A 16 -16.70 -5.90 -15.24
C PHE A 16 -15.50 -6.72 -14.72
N VAL A 17 -15.76 -7.83 -14.00
CA VAL A 17 -14.72 -8.72 -13.47
C VAL A 17 -13.91 -9.36 -14.60
N ASN A 18 -14.58 -9.79 -15.67
CA ASN A 18 -13.94 -10.49 -16.79
C ASN A 18 -13.34 -9.55 -17.85
N TRP A 19 -13.61 -8.25 -17.79
CA TRP A 19 -13.22 -7.30 -18.83
C TRP A 19 -11.74 -7.41 -19.22
N LYS A 20 -10.82 -7.26 -18.27
CA LYS A 20 -9.38 -7.32 -18.57
C LYS A 20 -8.91 -8.73 -18.94
N VAL A 21 -9.55 -9.77 -18.44
CA VAL A 21 -9.27 -11.15 -18.86
C VAL A 21 -9.54 -11.34 -20.35
N GLU A 22 -10.63 -10.78 -20.85
CA GLU A 22 -10.96 -10.86 -22.29
C GLU A 22 -10.00 -10.00 -23.15
N GLU A 23 -9.57 -8.85 -22.63
CA GLU A 23 -8.56 -8.02 -23.31
C GLU A 23 -7.19 -8.71 -23.37
N GLU A 24 -6.76 -9.39 -22.30
CA GLU A 24 -5.52 -10.19 -22.28
C GLU A 24 -5.54 -11.35 -23.29
N LYS A 25 -6.70 -11.95 -23.56
CA LYS A 25 -6.83 -12.95 -24.62
C LYS A 25 -6.56 -12.35 -26.01
N LYS A 26 -7.01 -11.10 -26.24
CA LYS A 26 -6.74 -10.39 -27.49
C LYS A 26 -5.24 -10.09 -27.64
N VAL A 27 -4.58 -9.64 -26.56
CA VAL A 27 -3.13 -9.42 -26.55
C VAL A 27 -2.37 -10.71 -26.88
N ALA A 28 -2.74 -11.83 -26.26
CA ALA A 28 -2.11 -13.12 -26.54
C ALA A 28 -2.27 -13.54 -28.02
N ALA A 29 -3.45 -13.31 -28.61
CA ALA A 29 -3.70 -13.58 -30.03
C ALA A 29 -2.85 -12.68 -30.95
N LEU A 30 -2.69 -11.40 -30.63
CA LEU A 30 -1.86 -10.47 -31.38
C LEU A 30 -0.38 -10.85 -31.31
N ILE A 31 0.13 -11.21 -30.13
CA ILE A 31 1.50 -11.68 -29.97
C ILE A 31 1.74 -12.97 -30.77
N ALA A 32 0.80 -13.92 -30.76
CA ALA A 32 0.87 -15.13 -31.55
C ALA A 32 0.87 -14.84 -33.07
N ALA A 33 0.24 -13.75 -33.50
CA ALA A 33 0.28 -13.25 -34.88
C ALA A 33 1.55 -12.48 -35.26
N GLY A 34 2.52 -12.32 -34.33
CA GLY A 34 3.82 -11.69 -34.57
C GLY A 34 3.96 -10.25 -34.10
N TYR A 35 2.99 -9.70 -33.40
CA TYR A 35 3.13 -8.39 -32.74
C TYR A 35 4.12 -8.45 -31.57
N PRO A 36 4.86 -7.35 -31.29
CA PRO A 36 5.79 -7.30 -30.16
C PRO A 36 5.09 -7.58 -28.82
N SER A 37 5.73 -8.40 -27.96
CA SER A 37 5.23 -8.72 -26.62
C SER A 37 5.59 -7.66 -25.56
N ASP A 38 6.24 -6.58 -25.95
CA ASP A 38 6.58 -5.48 -25.05
C ASP A 38 5.30 -4.83 -24.49
N TYR A 39 5.27 -4.57 -23.20
CA TYR A 39 4.12 -3.97 -22.52
C TYR A 39 3.73 -2.60 -23.11
N GLU A 40 4.70 -1.81 -23.60
CA GLU A 40 4.45 -0.57 -24.30
C GLU A 40 4.22 -0.78 -25.81
N GLY A 41 4.22 -2.03 -26.27
CA GLY A 41 4.07 -2.42 -27.67
C GLY A 41 2.65 -2.26 -28.20
N GLU A 42 2.51 -2.45 -29.51
CA GLU A 42 1.25 -2.25 -30.23
C GLU A 42 0.14 -3.21 -29.74
N ALA A 43 0.46 -4.44 -29.39
CA ALA A 43 -0.51 -5.39 -28.87
C ALA A 43 -1.26 -4.85 -27.65
N TYR A 44 -0.53 -4.30 -26.68
CA TYR A 44 -1.14 -3.72 -25.46
C TYR A 44 -1.82 -2.37 -25.70
N ARG A 45 -1.36 -1.56 -26.65
CA ARG A 45 -1.97 -0.26 -26.97
C ARG A 45 -3.32 -0.35 -27.66
N THR A 46 -3.63 -1.48 -28.29
CA THR A 46 -4.86 -1.68 -29.07
C THR A 46 -6.02 -2.25 -28.24
N VAL A 47 -5.76 -2.72 -27.03
CA VAL A 47 -6.81 -3.28 -26.14
C VAL A 47 -7.29 -2.24 -25.14
N SER A 48 -8.52 -2.39 -24.67
CA SER A 48 -9.16 -1.44 -23.78
C SER A 48 -8.76 -1.63 -22.31
N GLY A 49 -8.97 -0.58 -21.49
CA GLY A 49 -8.84 -0.67 -20.03
C GLY A 49 -7.42 -0.66 -19.47
N GLN A 50 -6.37 -0.48 -20.30
CA GLN A 50 -4.97 -0.47 -19.84
C GLN A 50 -4.64 0.70 -18.89
N ASN A 51 -5.38 1.81 -18.97
CA ASN A 51 -5.20 2.99 -18.14
C ASN A 51 -6.10 3.02 -16.89
N SER A 52 -6.86 1.96 -16.62
CA SER A 52 -7.71 1.86 -15.44
C SER A 52 -7.27 0.74 -14.52
N ASN A 53 -7.31 1.02 -13.22
CA ASN A 53 -7.26 0.02 -12.16
C ASN A 53 -8.71 -0.26 -11.77
N ASN A 54 -9.13 -1.50 -11.81
CA ASN A 54 -10.49 -1.91 -11.50
C ASN A 54 -10.54 -2.57 -10.14
N SER A 55 -11.54 -2.24 -9.33
CA SER A 55 -11.78 -2.87 -8.04
C SER A 55 -13.26 -3.16 -7.82
N VAL A 56 -13.54 -4.24 -7.11
CA VAL A 56 -14.89 -4.60 -6.66
C VAL A 56 -15.08 -4.20 -5.21
N ARG A 57 -16.24 -3.63 -4.89
CA ARG A 57 -16.63 -3.28 -3.52
C ARG A 57 -17.41 -4.44 -2.93
N VAL A 58 -16.84 -5.12 -1.93
CA VAL A 58 -17.38 -6.35 -1.35
C VAL A 58 -17.86 -6.07 0.07
N PRO A 59 -19.16 -6.16 0.35
CA PRO A 59 -19.70 -6.01 1.69
C PRO A 59 -19.58 -7.31 2.50
N ASN A 60 -19.57 -7.20 3.85
CA ASN A 60 -19.41 -8.35 4.73
C ASN A 60 -20.52 -9.41 4.57
N ASN A 61 -21.74 -9.01 4.24
CA ASN A 61 -22.84 -9.94 4.00
C ASN A 61 -22.62 -10.85 2.78
N PHE A 62 -21.79 -10.45 1.82
CA PHE A 62 -21.40 -11.35 0.74
C PHE A 62 -20.60 -12.54 1.26
N PHE A 63 -19.66 -12.33 2.17
CA PHE A 63 -18.87 -13.42 2.74
C PHE A 63 -19.73 -14.38 3.59
N LYS A 64 -20.73 -13.87 4.33
CA LYS A 64 -21.72 -14.71 5.02
C LYS A 64 -22.49 -15.59 4.03
N THR A 65 -22.95 -14.99 2.94
CA THR A 65 -23.63 -15.74 1.84
C THR A 65 -22.71 -16.77 1.21
N LEU A 66 -21.43 -16.44 1.03
CA LEU A 66 -20.41 -17.34 0.49
C LEU A 66 -20.18 -18.55 1.40
N ASP A 67 -20.01 -18.30 2.71
CA ASP A 67 -19.81 -19.35 3.72
C ASP A 67 -21.02 -20.32 3.80
N GLU A 68 -22.21 -19.79 3.59
CA GLU A 68 -23.47 -20.56 3.53
C GLU A 68 -23.71 -21.25 2.17
N ASN A 69 -22.79 -21.12 1.21
CA ASN A 69 -22.94 -21.59 -0.20
C ASN A 69 -24.24 -21.07 -0.83
N GLY A 70 -24.60 -19.84 -0.51
CA GLY A 70 -25.84 -19.20 -0.89
C GLY A 70 -25.83 -18.55 -2.27
N ASP A 71 -26.93 -17.87 -2.55
CA ASP A 71 -27.16 -17.15 -3.78
C ASP A 71 -27.00 -15.64 -3.54
N TRP A 72 -26.31 -14.97 -4.47
CA TRP A 72 -26.07 -13.53 -4.43
C TRP A 72 -26.95 -12.82 -5.47
N GLU A 73 -27.68 -11.80 -5.02
CA GLU A 73 -28.59 -11.04 -5.88
C GLU A 73 -27.88 -9.83 -6.52
N LEU A 74 -28.01 -9.71 -7.84
CA LEU A 74 -27.58 -8.54 -8.60
C LEU A 74 -28.77 -7.58 -8.77
N LYS A 75 -28.62 -6.31 -8.35
CA LYS A 75 -29.69 -5.35 -8.14
C LYS A 75 -29.62 -4.17 -9.11
N ALA A 76 -30.78 -3.82 -9.68
CA ALA A 76 -30.91 -2.61 -10.48
C ALA A 76 -30.62 -1.36 -9.65
N ARG A 77 -29.91 -0.40 -10.24
CA ARG A 77 -29.51 0.84 -9.56
C ARG A 77 -30.64 1.88 -9.51
N SER A 78 -31.68 1.70 -10.33
CA SER A 78 -32.82 2.64 -10.39
C SER A 78 -33.87 2.41 -9.30
N ASP A 79 -34.17 1.15 -8.99
CA ASP A 79 -35.28 0.75 -8.12
C ASP A 79 -34.93 -0.37 -7.10
N GLY A 80 -33.69 -0.87 -7.12
CA GLY A 80 -33.22 -1.89 -6.17
C GLY A 80 -33.76 -3.30 -6.42
N ARG A 81 -34.56 -3.54 -7.49
CA ARG A 81 -35.08 -4.88 -7.76
C ARG A 81 -33.98 -5.86 -8.16
N THR A 82 -34.15 -7.11 -7.78
CA THR A 82 -33.26 -8.20 -8.21
C THR A 82 -33.40 -8.42 -9.71
N MET A 83 -32.31 -8.23 -10.45
CA MET A 83 -32.27 -8.46 -11.90
C MET A 83 -31.76 -9.85 -12.24
N LYS A 84 -30.84 -10.35 -11.45
CA LYS A 84 -30.21 -11.67 -11.67
C LYS A 84 -29.75 -12.21 -10.30
N THR A 85 -29.76 -13.52 -10.17
CA THR A 85 -29.22 -14.24 -9.01
C THR A 85 -28.11 -15.15 -9.49
N VAL A 86 -27.00 -15.17 -8.77
CA VAL A 86 -25.82 -15.99 -9.09
C VAL A 86 -25.34 -16.71 -7.85
N LYS A 87 -24.65 -17.82 -7.98
CA LYS A 87 -23.97 -18.47 -6.85
C LYS A 87 -22.84 -17.58 -6.36
N ALA A 88 -22.82 -17.29 -5.05
CA ALA A 88 -21.76 -16.48 -4.45
C ALA A 88 -20.38 -17.09 -4.70
N GLN A 89 -20.23 -18.41 -4.57
CA GLN A 89 -18.98 -19.12 -4.84
C GLN A 89 -18.53 -18.92 -6.30
N ALA A 90 -19.43 -19.07 -7.26
CA ALA A 90 -19.06 -18.91 -8.67
C ALA A 90 -18.60 -17.47 -9.01
N LEU A 91 -19.21 -16.47 -8.39
CA LEU A 91 -18.78 -15.07 -8.55
C LEU A 91 -17.42 -14.84 -7.91
N TRP A 92 -17.20 -15.37 -6.71
CA TRP A 92 -15.92 -15.27 -6.02
C TRP A 92 -14.78 -15.96 -6.76
N ASP A 93 -15.02 -17.15 -7.32
CA ASP A 93 -14.07 -17.88 -8.16
C ASP A 93 -13.68 -17.08 -9.41
N GLN A 94 -14.64 -16.40 -10.04
CA GLN A 94 -14.36 -15.53 -11.19
C GLN A 94 -13.49 -14.33 -10.81
N ILE A 95 -13.75 -13.68 -9.68
CA ILE A 95 -12.93 -12.57 -9.16
C ILE A 95 -11.49 -13.05 -8.91
N ASN A 96 -11.34 -14.18 -8.22
CA ASN A 96 -10.03 -14.76 -7.93
C ASN A 96 -9.27 -15.14 -9.20
N TYR A 97 -9.95 -15.74 -10.17
CA TYR A 97 -9.35 -16.09 -11.46
C TYR A 97 -8.89 -14.83 -12.22
N ALA A 98 -9.72 -13.81 -12.30
CA ALA A 98 -9.38 -12.57 -12.99
C ALA A 98 -8.19 -11.87 -12.32
N ALA A 99 -8.20 -11.74 -11.00
CA ALA A 99 -7.12 -11.17 -10.23
C ALA A 99 -5.79 -11.94 -10.42
N TRP A 100 -5.84 -13.26 -10.43
CA TRP A 100 -4.67 -14.09 -10.73
C TRP A 100 -4.18 -13.90 -12.16
N ARG A 101 -5.09 -13.83 -13.13
CA ARG A 101 -4.76 -13.78 -14.56
C ARG A 101 -4.19 -12.45 -15.03
N CYS A 102 -4.72 -11.33 -14.54
CA CYS A 102 -4.39 -10.00 -15.04
C CYS A 102 -4.25 -8.92 -13.93
N ALA A 103 -4.12 -9.33 -12.66
CA ALA A 103 -3.99 -8.47 -11.49
C ALA A 103 -5.19 -7.51 -11.23
N ASP A 104 -6.29 -7.68 -11.94
CA ASP A 104 -7.55 -6.97 -11.76
C ASP A 104 -8.74 -7.96 -11.78
N PRO A 105 -9.82 -7.67 -11.02
CA PRO A 105 -10.01 -6.50 -10.17
C PRO A 105 -9.32 -6.65 -8.81
N GLY A 106 -9.00 -5.50 -8.17
CA GLY A 106 -8.71 -5.46 -6.74
C GLY A 106 -9.97 -5.66 -5.92
N THR A 107 -9.82 -6.02 -4.64
CA THR A 107 -10.94 -6.21 -3.71
C THR A 107 -10.90 -5.12 -2.63
N GLN A 108 -12.01 -4.39 -2.48
CA GLN A 108 -12.19 -3.39 -1.44
C GLN A 108 -13.33 -3.82 -0.50
N TYR A 109 -13.02 -3.98 0.78
CA TYR A 109 -13.95 -4.46 1.81
C TYR A 109 -14.86 -3.32 2.28
N ASP A 110 -15.99 -3.15 1.61
CA ASP A 110 -16.87 -1.98 1.73
C ASP A 110 -17.32 -1.69 3.16
N THR A 111 -17.80 -2.72 3.88
CA THR A 111 -18.28 -2.58 5.26
C THR A 111 -17.15 -2.13 6.17
N THR A 112 -16.01 -2.84 6.17
CA THR A 112 -14.85 -2.52 7.01
C THR A 112 -14.30 -1.12 6.71
N ILE A 113 -14.18 -0.74 5.43
CA ILE A 113 -13.72 0.60 5.04
C ILE A 113 -14.64 1.68 5.65
N ASN A 114 -15.96 1.50 5.59
CA ASN A 114 -16.91 2.47 6.11
C ASN A 114 -17.03 2.42 7.65
N GLU A 115 -16.74 1.30 8.30
CA GLU A 115 -16.64 1.22 9.78
C GLU A 115 -15.46 2.06 10.32
N TRP A 116 -14.38 2.18 9.57
CA TRP A 116 -13.21 3.00 9.91
C TRP A 116 -13.27 4.44 9.34
N HIS A 117 -14.42 4.83 8.78
CA HIS A 117 -14.59 6.17 8.21
C HIS A 117 -14.67 7.23 9.31
N THR A 118 -13.79 8.25 9.21
CA THR A 118 -13.73 9.35 10.18
C THR A 118 -14.84 10.38 9.98
N CYS A 119 -15.43 10.47 8.77
CA CYS A 119 -16.36 11.52 8.41
C CYS A 119 -17.62 11.02 7.66
N PRO A 120 -18.38 10.05 8.19
CA PRO A 120 -19.54 9.46 7.51
C PRO A 120 -20.72 10.42 7.29
N GLU A 121 -20.80 11.53 8.04
CA GLU A 121 -21.82 12.56 7.81
C GLU A 121 -21.59 13.33 6.48
N GLY A 122 -20.43 13.20 5.88
CA GLY A 122 -20.13 13.69 4.53
C GLY A 122 -20.59 12.73 3.41
N GLY A 123 -20.99 11.53 3.75
CA GLY A 123 -21.38 10.45 2.85
C GLY A 123 -20.48 9.20 3.02
N PRO A 124 -20.83 8.08 2.38
CA PRO A 124 -20.03 6.87 2.44
C PRO A 124 -18.77 6.97 1.56
N ILE A 125 -17.75 6.21 1.94
CA ILE A 125 -16.59 5.94 1.08
C ILE A 125 -17.01 4.94 0.01
N ARG A 126 -16.97 5.33 -1.27
CA ARG A 126 -17.43 4.53 -2.41
C ARG A 126 -16.31 3.98 -3.27
N ALA A 127 -15.17 4.65 -3.26
CA ALA A 127 -14.02 4.33 -4.10
C ALA A 127 -12.72 4.76 -3.42
N SER A 128 -11.61 4.49 -4.08
CA SER A 128 -10.29 4.94 -3.70
C SER A 128 -9.58 5.59 -4.88
N ASN A 129 -8.36 6.10 -4.64
CA ASN A 129 -7.42 6.39 -5.72
C ASN A 129 -6.93 5.08 -6.40
N PRO A 130 -6.22 5.15 -7.56
CA PRO A 130 -5.82 3.97 -8.33
C PRO A 130 -4.99 2.93 -7.56
N CYS A 131 -4.18 3.34 -6.61
CA CYS A 131 -3.35 2.43 -5.81
C CYS A 131 -4.03 1.97 -4.51
N SER A 132 -5.26 2.42 -4.25
CA SER A 132 -6.13 2.03 -3.12
C SER A 132 -5.64 2.42 -1.73
N GLU A 133 -4.67 3.34 -1.61
CA GLU A 133 -4.20 3.81 -0.30
C GLU A 133 -5.04 4.95 0.28
N TYR A 134 -5.78 5.70 -0.53
CA TYR A 134 -6.62 6.80 -0.09
C TYR A 134 -8.10 6.42 -0.14
N MET A 135 -8.68 6.16 1.02
CA MET A 135 -10.08 5.78 1.24
C MET A 135 -10.80 6.92 1.94
N PHE A 136 -11.52 7.76 1.19
CA PHE A 136 -12.23 8.91 1.74
C PHE A 136 -13.41 9.32 0.83
N LEU A 137 -13.99 10.48 1.11
CA LEU A 137 -15.16 11.00 0.41
C LEU A 137 -14.89 11.37 -1.05
N ASP A 138 -15.92 11.28 -1.87
CA ASP A 138 -15.89 11.75 -3.26
C ASP A 138 -15.50 13.24 -3.34
N ASN A 139 -14.87 13.64 -4.45
CA ASN A 139 -14.41 15.01 -4.69
C ASN A 139 -13.47 15.56 -3.61
N THR A 140 -12.66 14.70 -2.99
CA THR A 140 -11.58 15.10 -2.12
C THR A 140 -10.24 14.71 -2.73
N ALA A 141 -9.17 15.31 -2.24
CA ALA A 141 -7.80 14.99 -2.67
C ALA A 141 -6.88 14.89 -1.44
N CYS A 142 -5.79 14.18 -1.61
CA CYS A 142 -4.80 13.99 -0.55
C CYS A 142 -3.42 14.37 -1.10
N ASN A 143 -2.72 15.23 -0.36
CA ASN A 143 -1.33 15.57 -0.65
C ASN A 143 -0.43 14.50 -0.05
N LEU A 144 0.55 14.01 -0.81
CA LEU A 144 1.37 12.87 -0.43
C LEU A 144 2.79 13.27 -0.03
N ALA A 145 3.30 12.61 1.00
CA ALA A 145 4.71 12.54 1.33
C ALA A 145 5.05 11.16 1.88
N SER A 146 6.29 10.71 1.72
CA SER A 146 6.76 9.44 2.28
C SER A 146 8.14 9.58 2.88
N VAL A 147 8.37 8.90 4.00
CA VAL A 147 9.66 8.86 4.71
C VAL A 147 10.40 7.56 4.41
N ASN A 148 11.70 7.64 4.22
CA ASN A 148 12.55 6.46 4.04
C ASN A 148 12.95 5.88 5.40
N LEU A 149 12.35 4.75 5.81
CA LEU A 149 12.57 4.12 7.12
C LEU A 149 14.03 3.74 7.39
N ARG A 150 14.80 3.37 6.35
CA ARG A 150 16.22 3.05 6.48
C ARG A 150 17.05 4.20 7.06
N ARG A 151 16.63 5.45 6.90
CA ARG A 151 17.33 6.63 7.43
C ARG A 151 17.21 6.81 8.94
N PHE A 152 16.29 6.06 9.56
CA PHE A 152 16.06 6.05 11.01
C PHE A 152 16.57 4.76 11.66
N PHE A 153 17.20 3.87 10.90
CA PHE A 153 17.70 2.60 11.41
C PHE A 153 19.21 2.66 11.63
N ASP A 154 19.63 2.51 12.89
CA ASP A 154 21.03 2.37 13.28
C ASP A 154 21.46 0.91 13.10
N GLU A 155 22.21 0.63 12.03
CA GLU A 155 22.68 -0.70 11.67
C GLU A 155 23.71 -1.27 12.65
N GLN A 156 24.43 -0.41 13.39
CA GLN A 156 25.46 -0.84 14.34
C GLN A 156 24.84 -1.37 15.64
N ASN A 157 23.81 -0.70 16.11
CA ASN A 157 23.11 -1.03 17.35
C ASN A 157 21.84 -1.84 17.14
N ASN A 158 21.42 -2.05 15.89
CA ASN A 158 20.16 -2.69 15.49
C ASN A 158 18.96 -2.02 16.16
N LEU A 159 18.92 -0.69 16.12
CA LEU A 159 17.89 0.13 16.78
C LEU A 159 17.24 1.11 15.78
N PHE A 160 15.96 1.33 15.95
CA PHE A 160 15.22 2.35 15.21
C PHE A 160 15.21 3.67 15.99
N ASP A 161 15.59 4.77 15.35
CA ASP A 161 15.56 6.10 15.95
C ASP A 161 14.12 6.64 16.00
N VAL A 162 13.42 6.27 17.05
CA VAL A 162 12.03 6.70 17.32
C VAL A 162 11.93 8.21 17.38
N LYS A 163 12.87 8.91 18.05
CA LYS A 163 12.78 10.36 18.25
C LYS A 163 12.95 11.14 16.95
N GLY A 164 13.92 10.75 16.13
CA GLY A 164 14.12 11.33 14.81
C GLY A 164 12.92 11.08 13.90
N PHE A 165 12.34 9.88 13.98
CA PHE A 165 11.15 9.51 13.21
C PHE A 165 9.91 10.30 13.66
N GLU A 166 9.61 10.38 14.96
CA GLU A 166 8.53 11.21 15.51
C GLU A 166 8.65 12.68 15.09
N TYR A 167 9.85 13.25 15.20
CA TYR A 167 10.11 14.63 14.79
C TYR A 167 9.84 14.81 13.27
N THR A 168 10.29 13.88 12.46
CA THR A 168 10.08 13.92 11.01
C THR A 168 8.61 13.79 10.63
N CYS A 169 7.87 12.87 11.26
CA CYS A 169 6.42 12.72 11.06
C CYS A 169 5.68 14.00 11.43
N ARG A 170 6.04 14.62 12.56
CA ARG A 170 5.49 15.91 12.99
C ARG A 170 5.74 17.01 11.95
N LEU A 171 6.98 17.15 11.51
CA LEU A 171 7.37 18.17 10.52
C LEU A 171 6.61 17.98 9.20
N TRP A 172 6.56 16.76 8.66
CA TRP A 172 5.86 16.48 7.42
C TRP A 172 4.34 16.66 7.54
N THR A 173 3.74 16.38 8.70
CA THR A 173 2.33 16.67 8.93
C THR A 173 2.05 18.16 8.81
N VAL A 174 2.90 19.02 9.37
CA VAL A 174 2.78 20.48 9.24
C VAL A 174 3.00 20.92 7.79
N VAL A 175 4.01 20.39 7.09
CA VAL A 175 4.28 20.72 5.68
C VAL A 175 3.09 20.33 4.79
N LEU A 176 2.54 19.14 4.97
CA LEU A 176 1.37 18.70 4.23
C LEU A 176 0.13 19.55 4.51
N GLU A 177 -0.09 19.95 5.77
CA GLU A 177 -1.18 20.85 6.14
C GLU A 177 -1.06 22.21 5.44
N ILE A 178 0.14 22.80 5.40
CA ILE A 178 0.42 24.05 4.67
C ILE A 178 0.11 23.83 3.17
N SER A 179 0.49 22.69 2.61
CA SER A 179 0.30 22.40 1.19
C SER A 179 -1.17 22.30 0.77
N VAL A 180 -2.10 22.00 1.68
CA VAL A 180 -3.55 22.03 1.38
C VAL A 180 -4.01 23.40 0.91
N LEU A 181 -3.48 24.48 1.50
CA LEU A 181 -3.82 25.86 1.10
C LEU A 181 -3.10 26.29 -0.18
N MET A 182 -1.99 25.65 -0.53
CA MET A 182 -1.17 26.01 -1.69
C MET A 182 -1.50 25.17 -2.94
N ALA A 183 -2.27 24.09 -2.77
CA ALA A 183 -2.59 23.17 -3.83
C ALA A 183 -3.56 23.81 -4.86
N GLN A 184 -3.39 23.41 -6.13
CA GLN A 184 -4.34 23.70 -7.20
C GLN A 184 -5.13 22.43 -7.49
N PHE A 185 -6.46 22.56 -7.57
CA PHE A 185 -7.37 21.44 -7.76
C PHE A 185 -8.08 21.54 -9.13
N PRO A 186 -8.50 20.39 -9.70
CA PRO A 186 -9.07 20.35 -11.05
C PRO A 186 -10.47 20.97 -11.13
N SER A 187 -11.20 21.05 -10.02
CA SER A 187 -12.53 21.69 -9.97
C SER A 187 -12.75 22.43 -8.66
N LYS A 188 -13.79 23.27 -8.64
CA LYS A 188 -14.17 24.03 -7.42
C LYS A 188 -14.67 23.10 -6.31
N GLU A 189 -15.39 22.04 -6.66
CA GLU A 189 -15.91 21.04 -5.71
C GLU A 189 -14.76 20.32 -5.02
N VAL A 190 -13.75 19.89 -5.77
CA VAL A 190 -12.56 19.24 -5.21
C VAL A 190 -11.77 20.21 -4.32
N ALA A 191 -11.62 21.46 -4.75
CA ALA A 191 -10.98 22.49 -3.94
C ALA A 191 -11.71 22.74 -2.62
N GLN A 192 -13.03 22.89 -2.66
CA GLN A 192 -13.85 23.15 -1.48
C GLN A 192 -13.81 21.99 -0.49
N LEU A 193 -14.07 20.75 -0.95
CA LEU A 193 -14.09 19.60 -0.06
C LEU A 193 -12.69 19.24 0.47
N SER A 194 -11.64 19.44 -0.32
CA SER A 194 -10.27 19.29 0.16
C SER A 194 -9.92 20.31 1.25
N TYR A 195 -10.43 21.52 1.15
CA TYR A 195 -10.30 22.54 2.19
C TYR A 195 -11.14 22.20 3.44
N ASP A 196 -12.40 21.78 3.25
CA ASP A 196 -13.34 21.49 4.35
C ASP A 196 -12.87 20.30 5.22
N TYR A 197 -12.23 19.29 4.62
CA TYR A 197 -11.77 18.07 5.32
C TYR A 197 -10.28 18.01 5.56
N ARG A 198 -9.47 18.71 4.78
CA ARG A 198 -8.00 18.86 4.96
C ARG A 198 -7.27 17.52 5.09
N THR A 199 -7.51 16.60 4.16
CA THR A 199 -6.92 15.27 4.19
C THR A 199 -5.45 15.28 3.74
N LEU A 200 -4.59 14.60 4.50
CA LEU A 200 -3.17 14.46 4.28
C LEU A 200 -2.81 13.00 4.03
N GLY A 201 -1.69 12.76 3.35
CA GLY A 201 -1.23 11.43 3.00
C GLY A 201 0.26 11.23 3.33
N LEU A 202 0.61 11.25 4.61
CA LEU A 202 1.96 10.87 5.05
C LEU A 202 2.10 9.34 5.08
N GLY A 203 3.13 8.82 4.43
CA GLY A 203 3.46 7.41 4.39
C GLY A 203 4.94 7.15 4.58
N TYR A 204 5.39 5.94 4.27
CA TYR A 204 6.79 5.55 4.32
C TYR A 204 7.16 4.55 3.23
N ALA A 205 8.46 4.35 3.04
CA ALA A 205 9.05 3.34 2.16
C ALA A 205 10.21 2.64 2.87
N ASN A 206 10.73 1.58 2.26
CA ASN A 206 11.89 0.83 2.75
C ASN A 206 11.66 -0.01 4.01
N LEU A 207 10.41 -0.40 4.31
CA LEU A 207 10.14 -1.33 5.41
C LEU A 207 10.82 -2.68 5.14
N GLY A 208 10.62 -3.27 3.96
CA GLY A 208 11.22 -4.55 3.59
C GLY A 208 12.75 -4.53 3.64
N SER A 209 13.36 -3.45 3.15
CA SER A 209 14.80 -3.24 3.22
C SER A 209 15.32 -3.11 4.67
N MET A 210 14.60 -2.39 5.51
CA MET A 210 14.95 -2.24 6.93
C MET A 210 14.90 -3.60 7.66
N LEU A 211 13.83 -4.38 7.46
CA LEU A 211 13.70 -5.72 8.06
C LEU A 211 14.80 -6.66 7.57
N MET A 212 15.13 -6.63 6.27
CA MET A 212 16.20 -7.43 5.69
C MET A 212 17.55 -7.11 6.35
N VAL A 213 17.88 -5.83 6.50
CA VAL A 213 19.14 -5.42 7.17
C VAL A 213 19.13 -5.79 8.64
N SER A 214 17.99 -5.75 9.30
CA SER A 214 17.86 -6.20 10.69
C SER A 214 17.99 -7.72 10.86
N GLY A 215 18.01 -8.49 9.77
CA GLY A 215 18.00 -9.94 9.80
C GLY A 215 16.65 -10.57 10.19
N ILE A 216 15.57 -9.82 10.03
CA ILE A 216 14.20 -10.22 10.38
C ILE A 216 13.48 -10.66 9.12
N ALA A 217 12.92 -11.88 9.12
CA ALA A 217 12.13 -12.36 8.00
C ALA A 217 10.84 -11.53 7.83
N TYR A 218 10.57 -11.10 6.60
CA TYR A 218 9.42 -10.22 6.30
C TYR A 218 8.07 -10.82 6.73
N ASP A 219 7.88 -12.13 6.61
CA ASP A 219 6.66 -12.86 6.95
C ASP A 219 6.61 -13.36 8.41
N SER A 220 7.51 -12.88 9.28
CA SER A 220 7.55 -13.25 10.70
C SER A 220 6.58 -12.43 11.55
N ASP A 221 6.20 -12.96 12.72
CA ASP A 221 5.40 -12.23 13.71
C ASP A 221 6.13 -10.99 14.22
N GLU A 222 7.45 -11.06 14.36
CA GLU A 222 8.30 -9.93 14.75
C GLU A 222 8.23 -8.81 13.70
N ALA A 223 8.34 -9.13 12.41
CA ALA A 223 8.22 -8.16 11.33
C ALA A 223 6.86 -7.48 11.33
N ARG A 224 5.76 -8.23 11.52
CA ARG A 224 4.40 -7.68 11.63
C ARG A 224 4.25 -6.74 12.82
N ALA A 225 4.79 -7.12 13.98
CA ALA A 225 4.73 -6.29 15.18
C ALA A 225 5.55 -5.00 15.03
N ILE A 226 6.73 -5.05 14.41
CA ILE A 226 7.56 -3.87 14.10
C ILE A 226 6.84 -2.97 13.09
N ALA A 227 6.31 -3.52 12.00
CA ALA A 227 5.56 -2.76 11.00
C ALA A 227 4.34 -2.06 11.61
N GLY A 228 3.58 -2.79 12.43
CA GLY A 228 2.43 -2.24 13.16
C GLY A 228 2.81 -1.11 14.11
N SER A 229 3.91 -1.27 14.86
CA SER A 229 4.35 -0.25 15.81
C SER A 229 4.90 1.02 15.14
N ILE A 230 5.68 0.89 14.06
CA ILE A 230 6.17 2.04 13.28
C ILE A 230 5.00 2.80 12.65
N THR A 231 4.02 2.08 12.10
CA THR A 231 2.81 2.70 11.52
C THR A 231 1.97 3.38 12.60
N ALA A 232 1.84 2.76 13.77
CA ALA A 232 1.14 3.35 14.92
C ALA A 232 1.82 4.63 15.42
N ILE A 233 3.15 4.65 15.49
CA ILE A 233 3.93 5.85 15.85
C ILE A 233 3.67 6.96 14.81
N MET A 234 3.84 6.67 13.51
CA MET A 234 3.62 7.66 12.45
C MET A 234 2.23 8.26 12.52
N THR A 235 1.20 7.42 12.58
CA THR A 235 -0.19 7.87 12.53
C THR A 235 -0.59 8.58 13.84
N GLY A 236 -0.20 8.04 15.00
CA GLY A 236 -0.46 8.66 16.30
C GLY A 236 0.22 10.02 16.46
N VAL A 237 1.48 10.16 16.04
CA VAL A 237 2.19 11.45 16.03
C VAL A 237 1.55 12.44 15.06
N SER A 238 1.14 11.98 13.89
CA SER A 238 0.49 12.83 12.89
C SER A 238 -0.86 13.37 13.41
N TYR A 239 -1.68 12.53 14.03
CA TYR A 239 -2.93 13.00 14.65
C TYR A 239 -2.70 13.85 15.91
N THR A 240 -1.67 13.55 16.71
CA THR A 240 -1.24 14.43 17.81
C THR A 240 -0.92 15.82 17.29
N THR A 241 -0.13 15.92 16.21
CA THR A 241 0.24 17.19 15.57
C THR A 241 -0.97 17.89 14.99
N SER A 242 -1.89 17.14 14.37
CA SER A 242 -3.15 17.67 13.84
C SER A 242 -4.03 18.26 14.95
N ALA A 243 -4.08 17.63 16.12
CA ALA A 243 -4.81 18.18 17.29
C ALA A 243 -4.13 19.39 17.88
N GLU A 244 -2.80 19.42 17.95
CA GLU A 244 -2.04 20.61 18.35
C GLU A 244 -2.28 21.80 17.41
N MET A 245 -2.28 21.57 16.09
CA MET A 245 -2.63 22.60 15.12
C MET A 245 -4.08 23.07 15.31
N ALA A 246 -5.02 22.15 15.59
CA ALA A 246 -6.41 22.50 15.86
C ALA A 246 -6.57 23.41 17.10
N ALA A 247 -5.71 23.29 18.11
CA ALA A 247 -5.73 24.14 19.28
C ALA A 247 -5.48 25.64 18.96
N PHE A 248 -4.75 25.94 17.89
CA PHE A 248 -4.42 27.30 17.47
C PHE A 248 -5.20 27.78 16.26
N LEU A 249 -5.47 26.89 15.29
CA LEU A 249 -6.05 27.21 14.00
C LEU A 249 -7.54 26.80 13.87
N GLY A 250 -8.06 26.10 14.87
CA GLY A 250 -9.36 25.44 14.80
C GLY A 250 -9.29 24.09 14.10
N SER A 251 -10.28 23.23 14.38
CA SER A 251 -10.48 21.96 13.69
C SER A 251 -10.87 22.18 12.22
N PHE A 252 -10.85 21.12 11.40
CA PHE A 252 -11.36 21.21 10.03
C PHE A 252 -12.86 21.53 10.01
N ASP A 253 -13.34 22.17 8.96
CA ASP A 253 -14.68 22.79 8.92
C ASP A 253 -15.83 21.82 9.20
N LYS A 254 -15.72 20.58 8.72
CA LYS A 254 -16.75 19.56 8.92
C LYS A 254 -16.53 18.70 10.19
N TYR A 255 -15.59 19.08 11.05
CA TYR A 255 -15.27 18.30 12.26
C TYR A 255 -16.47 18.15 13.20
N GLN A 256 -17.19 19.21 13.49
CA GLN A 256 -18.28 19.17 14.50
C GLN A 256 -19.39 18.19 14.11
N LEU A 257 -19.69 18.06 12.83
CA LEU A 257 -20.66 17.08 12.32
C LEU A 257 -20.17 15.64 12.50
N ASN A 258 -18.85 15.43 12.43
CA ASN A 258 -18.22 14.10 12.41
C ASN A 258 -17.48 13.76 13.72
N LYS A 259 -17.56 14.62 14.74
CA LYS A 259 -16.75 14.55 15.96
C LYS A 259 -16.77 13.15 16.61
N GLU A 260 -17.95 12.61 16.87
CA GLU A 260 -18.09 11.33 17.58
C GLU A 260 -17.57 10.16 16.73
N HIS A 261 -17.82 10.18 15.42
CA HIS A 261 -17.30 9.18 14.48
C HIS A 261 -15.77 9.22 14.44
N MET A 262 -15.19 10.41 14.32
CA MET A 262 -13.75 10.57 14.30
C MET A 262 -13.09 10.13 15.61
N LEU A 263 -13.62 10.56 16.77
CA LEU A 263 -13.09 10.15 18.08
C LEU A 263 -13.20 8.64 18.29
N ARG A 264 -14.30 8.01 17.84
CA ARG A 264 -14.45 6.56 17.85
C ARG A 264 -13.34 5.87 17.05
N VAL A 265 -13.06 6.33 15.85
CA VAL A 265 -11.99 5.77 15.00
C VAL A 265 -10.63 5.95 15.68
N MET A 266 -10.35 7.10 16.29
CA MET A 266 -9.10 7.33 17.02
C MET A 266 -8.96 6.40 18.23
N ARG A 267 -10.05 6.17 18.99
CA ARG A 267 -10.05 5.19 20.09
C ARG A 267 -9.84 3.76 19.59
N ASN A 268 -10.39 3.40 18.43
CA ASN A 268 -10.14 2.10 17.80
C ASN A 268 -8.66 1.91 17.41
N HIS A 269 -8.03 2.91 16.83
CA HIS A 269 -6.58 2.86 16.57
C HIS A 269 -5.75 2.73 17.86
N ARG A 270 -6.15 3.46 18.91
CA ARG A 270 -5.53 3.30 20.23
C ARG A 270 -5.71 1.88 20.78
N ALA A 271 -6.92 1.29 20.65
CA ALA A 271 -7.19 -0.08 21.05
C ALA A 271 -6.28 -1.07 20.30
N ALA A 272 -6.04 -0.86 18.99
CA ALA A 272 -5.12 -1.66 18.20
C ALA A 272 -3.66 -1.54 18.68
N ALA A 273 -3.20 -0.34 19.08
CA ALA A 273 -1.86 -0.16 19.61
C ALA A 273 -1.64 -0.90 20.96
N TYR A 274 -2.69 -1.10 21.72
CA TYR A 274 -2.68 -1.84 23.00
C TYR A 274 -3.07 -3.31 22.88
N ASP A 275 -3.41 -3.81 21.68
CA ASP A 275 -4.03 -5.12 21.47
C ASP A 275 -5.27 -5.38 22.36
N ALA A 276 -6.05 -4.32 22.57
CA ALA A 276 -7.21 -4.32 23.48
C ALA A 276 -8.49 -4.73 22.72
N MET A 277 -8.68 -6.02 22.46
CA MET A 277 -9.77 -6.57 21.65
C MET A 277 -11.17 -6.17 22.11
N ASP A 278 -11.36 -5.96 23.42
CA ASP A 278 -12.67 -5.60 24.00
C ASP A 278 -12.96 -4.09 23.95
N ALA A 279 -11.95 -3.28 23.60
CA ALA A 279 -12.08 -1.83 23.52
C ALA A 279 -12.50 -1.29 22.14
N TYR A 280 -12.64 -2.15 21.14
CA TYR A 280 -13.10 -1.72 19.82
C TYR A 280 -14.59 -1.35 19.82
N GLU A 281 -14.90 -0.22 19.20
CA GLU A 281 -16.23 0.35 19.09
C GLU A 281 -16.76 0.27 17.65
N GLY A 282 -17.95 -0.35 17.46
CA GLY A 282 -18.66 -0.31 16.17
C GLY A 282 -17.98 -1.01 15.02
N LEU A 283 -17.21 -2.07 15.27
CA LEU A 283 -16.57 -2.91 14.26
C LEU A 283 -17.19 -4.31 14.27
N GLU A 284 -17.61 -4.78 13.11
CA GLU A 284 -18.04 -6.17 12.92
C GLU A 284 -16.83 -7.11 12.93
N ILE A 285 -15.75 -6.70 12.25
CA ILE A 285 -14.49 -7.44 12.24
C ILE A 285 -13.46 -6.64 13.03
N LYS A 286 -13.04 -7.19 14.16
CA LYS A 286 -12.02 -6.60 15.03
C LYS A 286 -10.64 -6.99 14.53
N PRO A 287 -9.74 -6.03 14.24
CA PRO A 287 -8.38 -6.35 13.83
C PRO A 287 -7.55 -6.85 15.02
N GLN A 288 -6.57 -7.69 14.74
CA GLN A 288 -5.50 -8.00 15.69
C GLN A 288 -4.65 -6.75 15.92
N GLY A 289 -4.32 -6.46 17.16
CA GLY A 289 -3.46 -5.35 17.54
C GLY A 289 -1.97 -5.67 17.44
N ILE A 290 -1.13 -4.81 18.03
CA ILE A 290 0.31 -5.03 18.10
C ILE A 290 0.61 -6.09 19.14
N ASP A 291 1.11 -7.25 18.70
CA ASP A 291 1.50 -8.33 19.62
C ASP A 291 2.75 -7.94 20.41
N ALA A 292 2.58 -7.65 21.70
CA ALA A 292 3.64 -7.28 22.61
C ALA A 292 4.73 -8.33 22.78
N LYS A 293 4.42 -9.62 22.52
CA LYS A 293 5.38 -10.72 22.60
C LYS A 293 6.51 -10.58 21.57
N TYR A 294 6.17 -10.05 20.39
CA TYR A 294 7.09 -9.94 19.25
C TYR A 294 7.55 -8.52 18.97
N CYS A 295 6.93 -7.52 19.62
CA CYS A 295 7.29 -6.12 19.43
C CYS A 295 8.42 -5.71 20.39
N PRO A 296 9.50 -5.05 19.90
CA PRO A 296 10.48 -4.45 20.79
C PRO A 296 9.82 -3.45 21.75
N ASP A 297 10.12 -3.58 23.04
CA ASP A 297 9.51 -2.77 24.12
C ASP A 297 9.54 -1.26 23.87
N TYR A 298 10.64 -0.74 23.30
CA TYR A 298 10.79 0.69 23.06
C TYR A 298 9.89 1.20 21.94
N LEU A 299 9.62 0.36 20.91
CA LEU A 299 8.69 0.66 19.83
C LEU A 299 7.24 0.60 20.34
N LEU A 300 6.88 -0.43 21.08
CA LEU A 300 5.55 -0.57 21.67
C LEU A 300 5.19 0.61 22.59
N LYS A 301 6.12 1.01 23.45
CA LYS A 301 5.96 2.19 24.33
C LYS A 301 5.78 3.48 23.55
N ALA A 302 6.51 3.66 22.46
CA ALA A 302 6.36 4.83 21.60
C ALA A 302 5.01 4.82 20.86
N ALA A 303 4.60 3.68 20.33
CA ALA A 303 3.32 3.50 19.64
C ALA A 303 2.12 3.80 20.56
N THR A 304 2.08 3.21 21.74
CA THR A 304 1.00 3.42 22.71
C THR A 304 0.96 4.87 23.20
N LYS A 305 2.11 5.46 23.50
CA LYS A 305 2.22 6.88 23.89
C LYS A 305 1.72 7.83 22.79
N ALA A 306 2.05 7.57 21.54
CA ALA A 306 1.62 8.40 20.41
C ALA A 306 0.09 8.42 20.30
N TRP A 307 -0.56 7.26 20.44
CA TRP A 307 -2.01 7.16 20.42
C TRP A 307 -2.71 7.69 21.66
N ASP A 308 -2.11 7.57 22.86
CA ASP A 308 -2.61 8.23 24.07
C ASP A 308 -2.64 9.74 23.88
N SER A 309 -1.57 10.32 23.34
CA SER A 309 -1.48 11.75 23.05
C SER A 309 -2.49 12.19 21.98
N ALA A 310 -2.62 11.41 20.91
CA ALA A 310 -3.56 11.70 19.82
C ALA A 310 -5.01 11.75 20.33
N VAL A 311 -5.43 10.77 21.10
CA VAL A 311 -6.80 10.72 21.66
C VAL A 311 -7.00 11.84 22.67
N GLN A 312 -6.09 12.02 23.64
CA GLN A 312 -6.21 13.05 24.67
C GLN A 312 -6.33 14.46 24.11
N LEU A 313 -5.48 14.81 23.13
CA LEU A 313 -5.49 16.13 22.51
C LEU A 313 -6.68 16.30 21.57
N GLY A 314 -7.04 15.23 20.84
CA GLY A 314 -8.21 15.23 19.96
C GLY A 314 -9.53 15.42 20.69
N GLU A 315 -9.71 14.80 21.84
CA GLU A 315 -10.88 15.03 22.72
C GLU A 315 -10.97 16.49 23.19
N LYS A 316 -9.81 17.11 23.45
CA LYS A 316 -9.74 18.47 23.97
C LYS A 316 -9.91 19.54 22.89
N TYR A 317 -9.28 19.38 21.73
CA TYR A 317 -9.16 20.42 20.71
C TYR A 317 -9.80 20.06 19.36
N GLY A 318 -10.18 18.81 19.15
CA GLY A 318 -10.50 18.28 17.84
C GLY A 318 -9.24 18.03 16.99
N TYR A 319 -9.44 17.84 15.68
CA TYR A 319 -8.34 17.62 14.74
C TYR A 319 -8.40 18.64 13.61
N ARG A 320 -7.24 19.08 13.12
CA ARG A 320 -7.10 19.96 11.96
C ARG A 320 -7.36 19.22 10.64
N ASN A 321 -7.20 17.89 10.63
CA ASN A 321 -7.21 17.05 9.44
C ASN A 321 -8.14 15.84 9.64
N ALA A 322 -8.98 15.54 8.68
CA ALA A 322 -9.87 14.37 8.72
C ALA A 322 -9.13 13.05 8.51
N GLN A 323 -8.03 13.08 7.76
CA GLN A 323 -7.04 12.00 7.62
C GLN A 323 -5.63 12.59 7.60
N THR A 324 -4.64 11.84 8.08
CA THR A 324 -3.25 12.32 8.14
C THR A 324 -2.26 11.41 7.44
N THR A 325 -2.54 10.11 7.37
CA THR A 325 -1.59 9.10 6.85
C THR A 325 -2.22 8.21 5.80
N VAL A 326 -1.40 7.75 4.88
CA VAL A 326 -1.70 6.69 3.90
C VAL A 326 -0.45 5.84 3.70
N ILE A 327 -0.61 4.57 3.36
CA ILE A 327 0.51 3.73 2.96
C ILE A 327 0.54 3.66 1.43
N ALA A 328 1.10 4.72 0.84
CA ALA A 328 1.27 4.80 -0.60
C ALA A 328 2.31 3.80 -1.11
N PRO A 329 2.21 3.31 -2.37
CA PRO A 329 3.21 2.42 -2.95
C PRO A 329 4.60 3.03 -3.05
N THR A 330 4.74 4.37 -3.14
CA THR A 330 6.02 5.10 -3.24
C THR A 330 6.92 4.64 -4.40
N GLY A 331 6.35 4.28 -5.55
CA GLY A 331 7.09 3.78 -6.70
C GLY A 331 8.14 4.77 -7.20
N THR A 332 7.71 5.84 -7.87
CA THR A 332 8.61 6.84 -8.47
C THR A 332 9.36 7.65 -7.41
N ILE A 333 8.69 8.11 -6.33
CA ILE A 333 9.37 8.87 -5.28
C ILE A 333 10.32 7.99 -4.45
N GLY A 334 10.06 6.69 -4.34
CA GLY A 334 10.98 5.73 -3.74
C GLY A 334 12.30 5.66 -4.50
N LEU A 335 12.27 5.70 -5.83
CA LEU A 335 13.48 5.76 -6.66
C LEU A 335 14.29 7.05 -6.42
N VAL A 336 13.62 8.19 -6.26
CA VAL A 336 14.28 9.48 -5.93
C VAL A 336 14.91 9.45 -4.55
N MET A 337 14.28 8.74 -3.59
CA MET A 337 14.78 8.57 -2.23
C MET A 337 15.84 7.46 -2.09
N ASP A 338 16.24 6.82 -3.19
CA ASP A 338 17.17 5.68 -3.20
C ASP A 338 16.68 4.52 -2.32
N CYS A 339 15.39 4.20 -2.44
CA CYS A 339 14.77 3.10 -1.72
C CYS A 339 14.91 1.78 -2.47
N ASP A 340 15.32 0.72 -1.80
CA ASP A 340 15.38 -0.63 -2.36
C ASP A 340 13.99 -1.28 -2.42
N THR A 341 13.14 -1.02 -1.43
CA THR A 341 11.75 -1.50 -1.37
C THR A 341 10.77 -0.35 -1.27
N THR A 342 9.56 -0.55 -1.78
CA THR A 342 8.52 0.48 -1.91
C THR A 342 7.41 0.27 -0.88
N GLY A 343 6.88 1.34 -0.29
CA GLY A 343 5.81 1.27 0.69
C GLY A 343 6.07 0.25 1.80
N VAL A 344 5.09 -0.59 2.05
CA VAL A 344 5.17 -1.73 3.00
C VAL A 344 5.65 -3.03 2.33
N GLU A 345 5.90 -3.01 1.03
CA GLU A 345 6.19 -4.20 0.25
C GLU A 345 7.55 -4.83 0.62
N PRO A 346 7.68 -6.17 0.50
CA PRO A 346 8.99 -6.81 0.46
C PRO A 346 9.67 -6.51 -0.89
N ASP A 347 10.95 -6.86 -1.04
CA ASP A 347 11.54 -6.83 -2.37
C ASP A 347 10.96 -7.96 -3.24
N PHE A 348 10.41 -7.59 -4.40
CA PHE A 348 9.86 -8.56 -5.36
C PHE A 348 10.94 -9.36 -6.08
N ALA A 349 12.18 -8.84 -6.13
CA ALA A 349 13.34 -9.50 -6.70
C ALA A 349 14.63 -8.88 -6.16
N LEU A 350 15.51 -9.70 -5.61
CA LEU A 350 16.83 -9.24 -5.12
C LEU A 350 17.73 -8.75 -6.26
N VAL A 351 17.51 -9.25 -7.47
CA VAL A 351 18.19 -8.81 -8.70
C VAL A 351 17.17 -8.29 -9.68
N LYS A 352 17.34 -7.04 -10.11
CA LYS A 352 16.46 -6.34 -11.02
C LYS A 352 17.17 -5.99 -12.33
N PHE A 353 16.42 -5.91 -13.41
CA PHE A 353 16.92 -5.44 -14.70
C PHE A 353 16.34 -4.07 -15.00
N LYS A 354 17.21 -3.09 -15.18
CA LYS A 354 16.82 -1.75 -15.61
C LYS A 354 17.08 -1.61 -17.10
N LYS A 355 16.04 -1.32 -17.89
CA LYS A 355 16.17 -0.98 -19.31
C LYS A 355 16.77 0.42 -19.42
N LEU A 356 17.83 0.55 -20.19
CA LEU A 356 18.49 1.82 -20.45
C LEU A 356 17.82 2.56 -21.62
N SER A 357 17.77 3.88 -21.57
CA SER A 357 17.19 4.72 -22.62
C SER A 357 17.89 4.59 -23.98
N GLY A 358 19.17 4.20 -24.00
CA GLY A 358 19.95 3.91 -25.20
C GLY A 358 19.89 2.45 -25.68
N GLY A 359 19.03 1.63 -25.09
CA GLY A 359 18.98 0.19 -25.31
C GLY A 359 19.90 -0.59 -24.35
N GLY A 360 19.64 -1.89 -24.20
CA GLY A 360 20.34 -2.76 -23.25
C GLY A 360 19.73 -2.76 -21.86
N TYR A 361 20.20 -3.70 -21.02
CA TYR A 361 19.71 -3.89 -19.66
C TYR A 361 20.87 -3.80 -18.68
N PHE A 362 20.62 -3.16 -17.56
CA PHE A 362 21.54 -3.08 -16.44
C PHE A 362 21.01 -3.92 -15.28
N LYS A 363 21.86 -4.79 -14.74
CA LYS A 363 21.53 -5.68 -13.63
C LYS A 363 21.86 -4.99 -12.30
N ILE A 364 20.88 -4.87 -11.41
CA ILE A 364 21.03 -4.24 -10.10
C ILE A 364 20.70 -5.27 -9.04
N ILE A 365 21.56 -5.44 -8.04
CA ILE A 365 21.22 -6.15 -6.81
C ILE A 365 20.68 -5.13 -5.79
N ASN A 366 19.72 -5.57 -4.96
CA ASN A 366 19.24 -4.79 -3.83
C ASN A 366 20.43 -4.41 -2.92
N GLN A 367 20.59 -3.11 -2.64
CA GLN A 367 21.72 -2.56 -1.89
C GLN A 367 21.74 -3.01 -0.43
N SER A 368 20.62 -3.51 0.09
CA SER A 368 20.52 -4.04 1.46
C SER A 368 21.10 -5.44 1.61
N VAL A 369 21.26 -6.20 0.52
CA VAL A 369 21.73 -7.60 0.58
C VAL A 369 23.11 -7.75 1.22
N PRO A 370 24.16 -6.98 0.82
CA PRO A 370 25.47 -7.11 1.46
C PRO A 370 25.43 -6.87 2.98
N GLN A 371 24.70 -5.86 3.41
CA GLN A 371 24.57 -5.54 4.83
C GLN A 371 23.75 -6.59 5.59
N ALA A 372 22.67 -7.08 5.00
CA ALA A 372 21.87 -8.17 5.57
C ALA A 372 22.71 -9.43 5.81
N LEU A 373 23.54 -9.81 4.83
CA LEU A 373 24.43 -10.96 4.94
C LEU A 373 25.47 -10.77 6.06
N ARG A 374 26.06 -9.57 6.20
CA ARG A 374 26.97 -9.27 7.33
C ARG A 374 26.27 -9.41 8.68
N ASN A 375 25.05 -8.91 8.80
CA ASN A 375 24.27 -9.00 10.03
C ASN A 375 23.90 -10.46 10.35
N LEU A 376 23.70 -11.29 9.34
CA LEU A 376 23.53 -12.74 9.46
C LEU A 376 24.86 -13.50 9.70
N LYS A 377 26.00 -12.78 9.83
CA LYS A 377 27.33 -13.33 10.15
C LYS A 377 28.00 -14.16 9.03
N TYR A 378 27.61 -13.89 7.78
CA TYR A 378 28.39 -14.41 6.64
C TYR A 378 29.73 -13.70 6.56
N SER A 379 30.78 -14.44 6.17
CA SER A 379 32.11 -13.89 5.90
C SER A 379 32.10 -13.03 4.62
N GLU A 380 33.09 -12.14 4.48
CA GLU A 380 33.19 -11.31 3.27
C GLU A 380 33.41 -12.18 1.99
N ALA A 381 34.09 -13.34 2.12
CA ALA A 381 34.25 -14.26 0.99
C ALA A 381 32.92 -14.91 0.57
N GLU A 382 32.13 -15.39 1.53
CA GLU A 382 30.79 -15.93 1.25
C GLU A 382 29.83 -14.83 0.68
N LEU A 383 29.93 -13.62 1.22
CA LEU A 383 29.18 -12.48 0.73
C LEU A 383 29.52 -12.19 -0.73
N GLU A 384 30.81 -12.14 -1.09
CA GLU A 384 31.26 -11.91 -2.47
C GLU A 384 30.77 -13.03 -3.40
N GLU A 385 30.83 -14.28 -2.97
CA GLU A 385 30.34 -15.42 -3.73
C GLU A 385 28.83 -15.33 -3.98
N ILE A 386 28.02 -15.04 -2.92
CA ILE A 386 26.56 -14.88 -3.02
C ILE A 386 26.20 -13.73 -3.97
N VAL A 387 26.85 -12.57 -3.83
CA VAL A 387 26.60 -11.40 -4.67
C VAL A 387 26.96 -11.69 -6.14
N ASN A 388 28.09 -12.36 -6.38
CA ASN A 388 28.53 -12.75 -7.72
C ASN A 388 27.61 -13.80 -8.34
N TYR A 389 27.13 -14.78 -7.55
CA TYR A 389 26.13 -15.74 -8.01
C TYR A 389 24.83 -15.02 -8.44
N ALA A 390 24.33 -14.08 -7.62
CA ALA A 390 23.10 -13.35 -7.91
C ALA A 390 23.24 -12.44 -9.14
N LYS A 391 24.32 -11.68 -9.24
CA LYS A 391 24.58 -10.76 -10.37
C LYS A 391 25.01 -11.49 -11.64
N GLY A 392 25.70 -12.62 -11.49
CA GLY A 392 26.51 -13.26 -12.52
C GLY A 392 27.85 -12.55 -12.72
N HIS A 393 28.79 -13.24 -13.31
CA HIS A 393 30.16 -12.78 -13.49
C HIS A 393 30.34 -11.86 -14.71
N ALA A 394 29.29 -11.64 -15.53
CA ALA A 394 29.32 -10.89 -16.79
C ALA A 394 30.42 -11.37 -17.80
N THR A 395 30.89 -12.61 -17.60
CA THR A 395 31.91 -13.25 -18.45
C THR A 395 31.68 -14.75 -18.51
N LEU A 396 32.04 -15.37 -19.62
CA LEU A 396 32.04 -16.82 -19.79
C LEU A 396 33.33 -17.49 -19.27
N LYS A 397 34.32 -16.71 -18.83
CA LYS A 397 35.55 -17.23 -18.27
C LYS A 397 35.30 -18.03 -17.00
N GLY A 398 35.69 -19.30 -17.01
CA GLY A 398 35.47 -20.20 -15.87
C GLY A 398 34.05 -20.74 -15.73
N ALA A 399 33.12 -20.41 -16.63
CA ALA A 399 31.77 -20.98 -16.60
C ALA A 399 31.78 -22.51 -16.80
N PRO A 400 31.01 -23.30 -16.01
CA PRO A 400 31.17 -24.74 -15.96
C PRO A 400 30.78 -25.48 -17.26
N HIS A 401 29.88 -24.94 -18.04
CA HIS A 401 29.32 -25.64 -19.21
C HIS A 401 29.48 -24.87 -20.54
N ILE A 402 29.35 -23.55 -20.50
CA ILE A 402 29.51 -22.70 -21.69
C ILE A 402 30.60 -21.68 -21.35
N ASN A 403 31.80 -21.90 -21.90
CA ASN A 403 32.98 -21.07 -21.69
C ASN A 403 33.78 -20.89 -22.99
N GLU A 404 34.78 -20.07 -22.98
CA GLU A 404 35.61 -19.77 -24.15
C GLU A 404 36.18 -21.04 -24.81
N ILE A 405 36.58 -22.05 -24.00
CA ILE A 405 37.14 -23.30 -24.50
C ILE A 405 36.05 -24.11 -25.22
N SER A 406 34.93 -24.37 -24.54
CA SER A 406 33.84 -25.16 -25.09
C SER A 406 33.15 -24.49 -26.33
N LEU A 407 33.16 -23.15 -26.40
CA LEU A 407 32.71 -22.41 -27.57
C LEU A 407 33.71 -22.49 -28.70
N GLY A 408 35.03 -22.40 -28.40
CA GLY A 408 36.09 -22.59 -29.40
C GLY A 408 36.07 -23.96 -30.07
N GLU A 409 35.86 -25.03 -29.27
CA GLU A 409 35.66 -26.38 -29.78
C GLU A 409 34.46 -26.53 -30.72
N LYS A 410 33.45 -25.66 -30.57
CA LYS A 410 32.26 -25.60 -31.43
C LYS A 410 32.40 -24.61 -32.58
N GLY A 411 33.58 -24.04 -32.79
CA GLY A 411 33.90 -23.18 -33.92
C GLY A 411 33.53 -21.71 -33.74
N PHE A 412 33.19 -21.25 -32.52
CA PHE A 412 33.03 -19.84 -32.23
C PHE A 412 34.40 -19.15 -32.13
N LEU A 413 34.55 -18.03 -32.79
CA LEU A 413 35.77 -17.23 -32.71
C LEU A 413 35.78 -16.41 -31.41
N PRO A 414 36.96 -16.17 -30.80
CA PRO A 414 37.06 -15.20 -29.72
C PRO A 414 36.63 -13.83 -30.20
N ALA A 415 35.90 -13.07 -29.33
CA ALA A 415 35.40 -11.74 -29.62
C ALA A 415 36.54 -10.70 -29.68
#